data_840195e0808476aa0e010b650a0d400e
#
_entry.id   840195e0808476aa0e010b650a0d400e
#
_cell.length_a   1.000
_cell.length_b   1.000
_cell.length_c   1.000
_cell.angle_alpha   90.00
_cell.angle_beta   90.00
_cell.angle_gamma   90.00
#
_symmetry.space_group_name_H-M   'P 1'
#
loop_
_entity.id
_entity.type
_entity.pdbx_description
1 polymer ?
#
loop_
_entity_poly.entity_id
_entity_poly.type
_entity_poly.pdbx_seq_one_letter_code
_entity_poly.pdbx_strand_id
1 'polypeptide(L)'
;MYKRQQASLSIREQTLTLENLTQRIDRLTDSETTLFRFEDGNYDNSAIRLIQESGGYPVQWNINSMDWKDYGAQDILHRILNSRQLQNGSILLFHAGTVYTAQALPDLIDNLEDQGYQPVPISELIWKHSYYMDADGVQIPKTEP
;
A
#
# COMPACT_ATOMS: atom_id res chain seq x y z
N MET A 1 25.01 -2.57 20.14
CA MET A 1 24.23 -2.20 18.93
C MET A 1 24.57 -3.23 17.84
N TYR A 2 23.85 -4.37 17.83
CA TYR A 2 24.06 -5.43 16.84
C TYR A 2 23.31 -5.06 15.56
N LYS A 3 24.00 -4.60 14.52
CA LYS A 3 23.48 -4.61 13.16
C LYS A 3 23.40 -6.09 12.73
N ARG A 4 22.20 -6.68 12.71
CA ARG A 4 21.97 -7.90 11.94
C ARG A 4 22.21 -7.53 10.47
N GLN A 5 23.33 -7.98 9.92
CA GLN A 5 23.45 -8.14 8.47
C GLN A 5 22.42 -9.22 8.09
N GLN A 6 21.26 -8.79 7.62
CA GLN A 6 20.41 -9.68 6.86
C GLN A 6 21.18 -10.00 5.58
N ALA A 7 21.68 -11.22 5.49
CA ALA A 7 22.18 -11.74 4.24
C ALA A 7 21.06 -11.60 3.22
N SER A 8 21.29 -10.90 2.12
CA SER A 8 20.30 -10.78 1.05
C SER A 8 20.02 -12.17 0.51
N LEU A 9 18.76 -12.61 0.61
CA LEU A 9 18.31 -13.86 0.02
C LEU A 9 18.58 -13.84 -1.49
N SER A 10 18.96 -14.96 -2.06
CA SER A 10 19.03 -15.10 -3.52
C SER A 10 17.63 -14.89 -4.12
N ILE A 11 17.56 -14.49 -5.38
CA ILE A 11 16.28 -14.31 -6.11
C ILE A 11 15.41 -15.57 -5.99
N ARG A 12 16.00 -16.76 -6.10
CA ARG A 12 15.28 -18.04 -5.95
C ARG A 12 14.66 -18.21 -4.57
N GLU A 13 15.37 -17.84 -3.51
CA GLU A 13 14.86 -17.92 -2.13
C GLU A 13 13.76 -16.90 -1.90
N GLN A 14 13.87 -15.70 -2.47
CA GLN A 14 12.83 -14.67 -2.42
C GLN A 14 11.56 -15.15 -3.13
N THR A 15 11.69 -15.75 -4.33
CA THR A 15 10.56 -16.32 -5.08
C THR A 15 9.85 -17.40 -4.28
N LEU A 16 10.59 -18.38 -3.75
CA LEU A 16 10.02 -19.47 -2.94
C LEU A 16 9.32 -18.94 -1.68
N THR A 17 9.87 -17.91 -1.05
CA THR A 17 9.28 -17.28 0.13
C THR A 17 7.96 -16.60 -0.23
N LEU A 18 7.94 -15.85 -1.33
CA LEU A 18 6.74 -15.19 -1.83
C LEU A 18 5.64 -16.21 -2.17
N GLU A 19 5.96 -17.24 -2.95
CA GLU A 19 5.02 -18.30 -3.33
C GLU A 19 4.43 -19.01 -2.11
N ASN A 20 5.26 -19.39 -1.14
CA ASN A 20 4.81 -20.04 0.08
C ASN A 20 3.89 -19.15 0.91
N LEU A 21 4.23 -17.86 1.03
CA LEU A 21 3.41 -16.87 1.75
C LEU A 21 2.05 -16.68 1.08
N THR A 22 2.06 -16.46 -0.23
CA THR A 22 0.85 -16.29 -1.06
C THR A 22 -0.07 -17.49 -0.92
N GLN A 23 0.44 -18.71 -1.17
CA GLN A 23 -0.36 -19.93 -1.03
C GLN A 23 -0.95 -20.13 0.36
N ARG A 24 -0.21 -19.72 1.41
CA ARG A 24 -0.71 -19.82 2.78
C ARG A 24 -1.86 -18.83 3.04
N ILE A 25 -1.75 -17.61 2.55
CA ILE A 25 -2.81 -16.60 2.66
C ILE A 25 -4.04 -17.06 1.87
N ASP A 26 -3.86 -17.47 0.63
CA ASP A 26 -4.94 -17.93 -0.25
C ASP A 26 -5.76 -19.07 0.37
N ARG A 27 -5.08 -20.05 0.99
CA ARG A 27 -5.76 -21.14 1.71
C ARG A 27 -6.54 -20.67 2.94
N LEU A 28 -6.08 -19.62 3.62
CA LEU A 28 -6.72 -19.09 4.83
C LEU A 28 -7.90 -18.18 4.49
N THR A 29 -7.85 -17.50 3.36
CA THR A 29 -8.85 -16.49 2.97
C THR A 29 -9.81 -16.98 1.89
N ASP A 30 -9.55 -18.15 1.31
CA ASP A 30 -10.27 -18.69 0.13
C ASP A 30 -10.31 -17.67 -1.02
N SER A 31 -9.24 -16.92 -1.19
CA SER A 31 -9.12 -15.87 -2.21
C SER A 31 -7.69 -15.76 -2.73
N GLU A 32 -7.53 -15.33 -3.98
CA GLU A 32 -6.23 -15.12 -4.60
C GLU A 32 -5.57 -13.84 -4.08
N THR A 33 -4.34 -13.96 -3.57
CA THR A 33 -3.54 -12.82 -3.12
C THR A 33 -2.82 -12.18 -4.30
N THR A 34 -3.24 -10.98 -4.69
CA THR A 34 -2.64 -10.25 -5.81
C THR A 34 -2.01 -8.92 -5.40
N LEU A 35 -2.31 -8.39 -4.21
CA LEU A 35 -1.79 -7.12 -3.74
C LEU A 35 -0.64 -7.33 -2.74
N PHE A 36 0.47 -6.64 -2.95
CA PHE A 36 1.66 -6.74 -2.12
C PHE A 36 2.10 -5.36 -1.63
N ARG A 37 2.31 -5.25 -0.33
CA ARG A 37 2.89 -4.06 0.29
C ARG A 37 4.24 -4.40 0.91
N PHE A 38 5.25 -3.62 0.58
CA PHE A 38 6.59 -3.79 1.16
C PHE A 38 6.61 -3.38 2.63
N GLU A 39 7.33 -4.17 3.44
CA GLU A 39 7.55 -3.86 4.85
C GLU A 39 8.32 -2.54 4.96
N ASP A 40 7.89 -1.68 5.88
CA ASP A 40 8.47 -0.34 6.10
C ASP A 40 8.58 0.54 4.84
N GLY A 41 7.92 0.18 3.75
CA GLY A 41 8.02 0.89 2.47
C GLY A 41 9.36 0.74 1.77
N ASN A 42 10.20 -0.20 2.18
CA ASN A 42 11.51 -0.44 1.58
C ASN A 42 11.39 -1.42 0.41
N TYR A 43 11.77 -0.99 -0.77
CA TYR A 43 11.76 -1.82 -1.97
C TYR A 43 12.89 -1.42 -2.92
N ASP A 44 13.22 -2.32 -3.82
CA ASP A 44 14.09 -2.07 -4.96
C ASP A 44 13.46 -2.61 -6.26
N ASN A 45 14.10 -2.33 -7.37
CA ASN A 45 13.61 -2.77 -8.69
C ASN A 45 13.51 -4.29 -8.82
N SER A 46 14.33 -5.05 -8.08
CA SER A 46 14.31 -6.51 -8.11
C SER A 46 13.07 -7.04 -7.41
N ALA A 47 12.73 -6.48 -6.24
CA ALA A 47 11.54 -6.83 -5.49
C ALA A 47 10.25 -6.49 -6.26
N ILE A 48 10.20 -5.33 -6.92
CA ILE A 48 9.06 -4.94 -7.77
C ILE A 48 8.89 -5.96 -8.90
N ARG A 49 9.96 -6.29 -9.63
CA ARG A 49 9.91 -7.24 -10.74
C ARG A 49 9.46 -8.63 -10.27
N LEU A 50 9.98 -9.10 -9.15
CA LEU A 50 9.61 -10.40 -8.60
C LEU A 50 8.10 -10.51 -8.36
N ILE A 51 7.49 -9.48 -7.75
CA ILE A 51 6.05 -9.43 -7.53
C ILE A 51 5.28 -9.38 -8.85
N GLN A 52 5.73 -8.56 -9.80
CA GLN A 52 5.08 -8.45 -11.11
C GLN A 52 5.16 -9.73 -11.93
N GLU A 53 6.32 -10.43 -11.90
CA GLU A 53 6.52 -11.71 -12.57
C GLU A 53 5.67 -12.84 -11.94
N SER A 54 5.32 -12.73 -10.65
CA SER A 54 4.37 -13.64 -9.99
C SER A 54 2.89 -13.29 -10.23
N GLY A 55 2.60 -12.28 -11.07
CA GLY A 55 1.23 -11.81 -11.34
C GLY A 55 0.66 -10.86 -10.29
N GLY A 56 1.48 -10.42 -9.33
CA GLY A 56 1.08 -9.51 -8.27
C GLY A 56 1.23 -8.03 -8.62
N TYR A 57 0.61 -7.20 -7.81
CA TYR A 57 0.66 -5.74 -7.91
C TYR A 57 1.34 -5.17 -6.66
N PRO A 58 2.58 -4.65 -6.78
CA PRO A 58 3.22 -3.95 -5.67
C PRO A 58 2.52 -2.63 -5.42
N VAL A 59 2.17 -2.38 -4.16
CA VAL A 59 1.43 -1.18 -3.73
C VAL A 59 2.22 -0.43 -2.69
N GLN A 60 2.29 0.89 -2.85
CA GLN A 60 2.87 1.81 -1.88
C GLN A 60 1.88 2.94 -1.58
N TRP A 61 1.95 3.49 -0.37
CA TRP A 61 1.16 4.64 0.05
C TRP A 61 1.87 5.95 -0.29
N ASN A 62 1.11 7.01 -0.50
CA ASN A 62 1.64 8.36 -0.59
C ASN A 62 1.34 9.21 0.65
N ILE A 63 0.36 8.81 1.49
CA ILE A 63 0.03 9.52 2.73
C ILE A 63 0.09 8.55 3.91
N ASN A 64 0.92 8.87 4.90
CA ASN A 64 1.03 8.12 6.13
C ASN A 64 0.24 8.84 7.24
N SER A 65 -0.76 8.18 7.81
CA SER A 65 -1.57 8.72 8.90
C SER A 65 -0.80 8.96 10.19
N MET A 66 0.32 8.26 10.38
CA MET A 66 1.11 8.23 11.62
C MET A 66 0.28 7.79 12.85
N ASP A 67 -0.77 7.02 12.63
CA ASP A 67 -1.74 6.57 13.65
C ASP A 67 -1.11 5.74 14.77
N TRP A 68 0.01 5.07 14.50
CA TRP A 68 0.80 4.33 15.48
C TRP A 68 1.47 5.20 16.56
N LYS A 69 1.48 6.53 16.36
CA LYS A 69 2.02 7.49 17.36
C LYS A 69 1.03 7.86 18.45
N ASP A 70 -0.21 7.44 18.34
CA ASP A 70 -1.29 7.65 19.32
C ASP A 70 -1.49 9.13 19.75
N TYR A 71 -1.34 10.06 18.80
CA TYR A 71 -1.56 11.50 19.05
C TYR A 71 -3.05 11.90 19.07
N GLY A 72 -3.95 10.95 18.86
CA GLY A 72 -5.40 11.15 18.88
C GLY A 72 -6.04 11.18 17.49
N ALA A 73 -7.37 11.00 17.46
CA ALA A 73 -8.15 10.95 16.21
C ALA A 73 -8.03 12.24 15.41
N GLN A 74 -7.99 13.40 16.07
CA GLN A 74 -7.88 14.71 15.40
C GLN A 74 -6.52 14.90 14.71
N ASP A 75 -5.43 14.34 15.23
CA ASP A 75 -4.12 14.37 14.58
C ASP A 75 -4.13 13.56 13.27
N ILE A 76 -4.79 12.39 13.27
CA ILE A 76 -4.99 11.56 12.08
C ILE A 76 -5.76 12.34 11.00
N LEU A 77 -6.90 12.93 11.36
CA LEU A 77 -7.71 13.75 10.44
C LEU A 77 -6.88 14.90 9.87
N HIS A 78 -6.21 15.65 10.74
CA HIS A 78 -5.41 16.79 10.32
C HIS A 78 -4.30 16.41 9.33
N ARG A 79 -3.58 15.30 9.59
CA ARG A 79 -2.48 14.83 8.72
C ARG A 79 -2.94 14.45 7.33
N ILE A 80 -4.09 13.80 7.24
CA ILE A 80 -4.61 13.31 5.96
C ILE A 80 -5.29 14.45 5.21
N LEU A 81 -6.27 15.11 5.83
CA LEU A 81 -7.11 16.10 5.15
C LEU A 81 -6.35 17.37 4.74
N ASN A 82 -5.26 17.71 5.44
CA ASN A 82 -4.39 18.84 5.11
C ASN A 82 -3.10 18.43 4.39
N SER A 83 -2.99 17.18 3.97
CA SER A 83 -1.83 16.74 3.21
C SER A 83 -1.83 17.37 1.82
N ARG A 84 -0.69 17.95 1.43
CA ARG A 84 -0.49 18.46 0.07
C ARG A 84 -0.43 17.33 -0.98
N GLN A 85 -0.30 16.09 -0.53
CA GLN A 85 -0.27 14.91 -1.39
C GLN A 85 -1.65 14.29 -1.58
N LEU A 86 -2.71 14.83 -0.91
CA LEU A 86 -4.06 14.31 -1.05
C LEU A 86 -4.62 14.72 -2.43
N GLN A 87 -4.89 13.71 -3.24
CA GLN A 87 -5.38 13.86 -4.60
C GLN A 87 -6.09 12.57 -5.06
N ASN A 88 -6.72 12.60 -6.22
CA ASN A 88 -7.26 11.38 -6.83
C ASN A 88 -6.16 10.33 -7.00
N GLY A 89 -6.44 9.10 -6.60
CA GLY A 89 -5.47 8.01 -6.60
C GLY A 89 -4.59 7.94 -5.35
N SER A 90 -4.81 8.78 -4.34
CA SER A 90 -4.09 8.70 -3.07
C SER A 90 -4.34 7.39 -2.34
N ILE A 91 -3.28 6.79 -1.81
CA ILE A 91 -3.31 5.60 -0.97
C ILE A 91 -2.87 5.98 0.44
N LEU A 92 -3.77 5.76 1.41
CA LEU A 92 -3.56 6.13 2.80
C LEU A 92 -3.06 4.92 3.60
N LEU A 93 -2.00 5.10 4.40
CA LEU A 93 -1.48 4.06 5.28
C LEU A 93 -2.04 4.19 6.68
N PHE A 94 -2.58 3.09 7.18
CA PHE A 94 -3.00 2.88 8.57
C PHE A 94 -2.42 1.59 9.12
N HIS A 95 -2.42 1.44 10.46
CA HIS A 95 -1.94 0.25 11.14
C HIS A 95 -3.06 -0.42 11.93
N ALA A 96 -3.05 -1.75 11.94
CA ALA A 96 -4.00 -2.52 12.73
C ALA A 96 -3.68 -2.40 14.24
N GLY A 97 -4.72 -2.30 15.06
CA GLY A 97 -4.59 -2.30 16.51
C GLY A 97 -4.23 -0.94 17.14
N THR A 98 -4.18 0.12 16.36
CA THR A 98 -3.98 1.49 16.88
C THR A 98 -5.24 2.01 17.57
N VAL A 99 -5.05 2.84 18.60
CA VAL A 99 -6.14 3.25 19.52
C VAL A 99 -7.15 4.16 18.81
N TYR A 100 -6.68 5.09 17.99
CA TYR A 100 -7.52 6.19 17.49
C TYR A 100 -7.97 6.03 16.03
N THR A 101 -7.47 5.04 15.30
CA THR A 101 -7.83 4.86 13.89
C THR A 101 -9.32 4.59 13.72
N ALA A 102 -9.87 3.64 14.49
CA ALA A 102 -11.30 3.35 14.43
C ALA A 102 -12.19 4.54 14.81
N GLN A 103 -11.70 5.43 15.68
CA GLN A 103 -12.41 6.65 16.07
C GLN A 103 -12.35 7.74 14.99
N ALA A 104 -11.24 7.81 14.26
CA ALA A 104 -11.04 8.81 13.21
C ALA A 104 -11.74 8.45 11.90
N LEU A 105 -11.90 7.16 11.59
CA LEU A 105 -12.37 6.70 10.29
C LEU A 105 -13.73 7.25 9.85
N PRO A 106 -14.79 7.31 10.69
CA PRO A 106 -16.08 7.87 10.26
C PRO A 106 -15.93 9.32 9.79
N ASP A 107 -15.37 10.18 10.63
CA ASP A 107 -15.17 11.59 10.30
C ASP A 107 -14.23 11.77 9.10
N LEU A 108 -13.23 10.90 8.95
CA LEU A 108 -12.31 10.96 7.82
C LEU A 108 -13.03 10.64 6.51
N ILE A 109 -13.86 9.61 6.49
CA ILE A 109 -14.62 9.21 5.30
C ILE A 109 -15.57 10.33 4.91
N ASP A 110 -16.37 10.84 5.85
CA ASP A 110 -17.32 11.93 5.62
C ASP A 110 -16.62 13.18 5.04
N ASN A 111 -15.48 13.58 5.63
CA ASN A 111 -14.71 14.73 5.14
C ASN A 111 -14.09 14.51 3.77
N LEU A 112 -13.65 13.28 3.44
CA LEU A 112 -13.13 12.96 2.11
C LEU A 112 -14.25 13.01 1.06
N GLU A 113 -15.43 12.48 1.37
CA GLU A 113 -16.61 12.52 0.50
C GLU A 113 -17.10 13.97 0.29
N ASP A 114 -17.13 14.78 1.33
CA ASP A 114 -17.46 16.22 1.25
C ASP A 114 -16.48 17.00 0.35
N GLN A 115 -15.22 16.57 0.28
CA GLN A 115 -14.22 17.13 -0.64
C GLN A 115 -14.28 16.53 -2.05
N GLY A 116 -15.22 15.61 -2.31
CA GLY A 116 -15.44 14.98 -3.61
C GLY A 116 -14.57 13.76 -3.88
N TYR A 117 -13.87 13.22 -2.89
CA TYR A 117 -13.17 11.95 -3.00
C TYR A 117 -14.13 10.79 -2.74
N GLN A 118 -13.92 9.69 -3.43
CA GLN A 118 -14.64 8.45 -3.19
C GLN A 118 -13.65 7.39 -2.68
N PRO A 119 -13.71 7.00 -1.39
CA PRO A 119 -12.90 5.89 -0.88
C PRO A 119 -13.29 4.56 -1.55
N VAL A 120 -12.32 3.87 -2.10
CA VAL A 120 -12.52 2.58 -2.79
C VAL A 120 -11.45 1.57 -2.36
N PRO A 121 -11.71 0.26 -2.48
CA PRO A 121 -10.68 -0.75 -2.30
C PRO A 121 -9.51 -0.55 -3.27
N ILE A 122 -8.29 -0.90 -2.83
CA ILE A 122 -7.09 -0.79 -3.68
C ILE A 122 -7.25 -1.57 -4.99
N SER A 123 -7.92 -2.71 -4.96
CA SER A 123 -8.20 -3.53 -6.15
C SER A 123 -9.03 -2.84 -7.23
N GLU A 124 -9.78 -1.81 -6.85
CA GLU A 124 -10.56 -0.96 -7.76
C GLU A 124 -9.80 0.32 -8.17
N LEU A 125 -8.89 0.76 -7.30
CA LEU A 125 -8.11 1.98 -7.52
C LEU A 125 -7.00 1.80 -8.55
N ILE A 126 -6.28 0.66 -8.50
CA ILE A 126 -5.09 0.43 -9.31
C ILE A 126 -5.42 0.07 -10.76
N TRP A 127 -4.59 0.55 -11.70
CA TRP A 127 -4.60 0.06 -13.08
C TRP A 127 -3.99 -1.34 -13.13
N LYS A 128 -4.71 -2.30 -13.71
CA LYS A 128 -4.25 -3.68 -13.86
C LYS A 128 -3.56 -3.92 -15.21
N HIS A 129 -3.92 -3.12 -16.21
CA HIS A 129 -3.40 -3.23 -17.59
C HIS A 129 -3.18 -1.85 -18.18
N SER A 130 -2.42 -1.78 -19.26
CA SER A 130 -2.22 -0.55 -20.08
C SER A 130 -1.72 0.65 -19.29
N TYR A 131 -0.76 0.43 -18.37
CA TYR A 131 -0.09 1.49 -17.65
C TYR A 131 1.45 1.32 -17.68
N TYR A 132 2.15 2.36 -17.27
CA TYR A 132 3.56 2.28 -16.86
C TYR A 132 3.73 2.98 -15.51
N MET A 133 4.83 2.68 -14.83
CA MET A 133 5.19 3.37 -13.59
C MET A 133 6.15 4.51 -13.95
N ASP A 134 5.89 5.70 -13.39
CA ASP A 134 6.86 6.80 -13.47
C ASP A 134 7.98 6.66 -12.42
N ALA A 135 8.87 7.66 -12.36
CA ALA A 135 10.01 7.67 -11.46
C ALA A 135 9.60 7.76 -9.97
N ASP A 136 8.43 8.27 -9.70
CA ASP A 136 7.87 8.45 -8.35
C ASP A 136 6.99 7.26 -7.92
N GLY A 137 6.86 6.23 -8.77
CA GLY A 137 6.08 5.03 -8.49
C GLY A 137 4.58 5.21 -8.74
N VAL A 138 4.18 6.23 -9.48
CA VAL A 138 2.78 6.47 -9.85
C VAL A 138 2.44 5.69 -11.12
N GLN A 139 1.27 5.04 -11.13
CA GLN A 139 0.74 4.40 -12.33
C GLN A 139 0.21 5.46 -13.31
N ILE A 140 0.77 5.48 -14.50
CA ILE A 140 0.35 6.36 -15.59
C ILE A 140 -0.30 5.52 -16.68
N PRO A 141 -1.57 5.79 -17.06
CA PRO A 141 -2.22 5.03 -18.11
C PRO A 141 -1.49 5.25 -19.44
N LYS A 142 -1.31 4.17 -20.21
CA LYS A 142 -0.85 4.28 -21.59
C LYS A 142 -2.01 4.82 -22.41
N THR A 143 -1.85 6.01 -22.96
CA THR A 143 -2.76 6.50 -24.00
C THR A 143 -2.56 5.60 -25.21
N GLU A 144 -3.61 4.90 -25.63
CA GLU A 144 -3.59 4.24 -26.93
C GLU A 144 -3.38 5.30 -28.05
N PRO A 145 -2.56 5.01 -29.02
CA PRO A 145 -2.30 5.94 -30.13
C PRO A 145 -3.54 6.14 -31.03
#